data_cd8b893302e8da64092ed75f8517cd6a
#
_entry.id   cd8b893302e8da64092ed75f8517cd6a
#
_cell.length_a   1.000
_cell.length_b   1.000
_cell.length_c   1.000
_cell.angle_alpha   90.00
_cell.angle_beta   90.00
_cell.angle_gamma   90.00
#
_symmetry.space_group_name_H-M   'P 1'
#
loop_
_entity.id
_entity.type
_entity.pdbx_description
1 polymer ?
#
loop_
_entity_poly.entity_id
_entity_poly.type
_entity_poly.pdbx_seq_one_letter_code
_entity_poly.pdbx_strand_id
1 'polypeptide(L)'
;MEVQDGGSTPQSQAGRAAFRLPRLPSLTEMGRGLADLILPPVAHDSREATAAAGLSADAWSRVQFLEAPVCDGCGAAFEFDGGAFAADRCAACLASPYAFQRARAACVYDEASRGLILKYKHADQQQFAGLFARWLGRAASDLIAEADAVVPVPLHPMRLLSRRFNQAAEIARPLARHAGLDYLPDALTRERPTTTQGGKSMRGRRLNVAKAFTVTDAGRRRIKGRRILLIDDVLTTGATGEACARVLIDAGARAVDLAVIARVRTARELPM
;
A
#
# COMPACT_ATOMS: atom_id res chain seq x y z
N MET A 1 -50.20 25.10 -54.50
CA MET A 1 -50.61 26.23 -53.68
C MET A 1 -50.38 25.75 -52.19
N GLU A 2 -49.49 26.10 -51.50
CA GLU A 2 -48.57 27.18 -51.21
C GLU A 2 -47.32 26.60 -50.53
N VAL A 3 -46.17 26.98 -50.99
CA VAL A 3 -44.83 26.66 -50.41
C VAL A 3 -44.63 27.56 -49.19
N GLN A 4 -44.22 27.02 -48.06
CA GLN A 4 -43.57 27.81 -47.04
C GLN A 4 -42.20 27.19 -46.67
N ASP A 5 -41.21 27.88 -47.16
CA ASP A 5 -39.80 27.82 -46.79
C ASP A 5 -39.61 28.24 -45.33
N GLY A 6 -38.88 27.44 -44.56
CA GLY A 6 -38.50 27.74 -43.18
C GLY A 6 -37.02 27.41 -42.95
N GLY A 7 -36.13 28.24 -43.47
CA GLY A 7 -34.70 28.14 -43.26
C GLY A 7 -34.33 28.42 -41.80
N SER A 8 -33.78 27.43 -41.12
CA SER A 8 -33.13 27.55 -39.81
C SER A 8 -31.63 27.61 -39.99
N THR A 9 -31.08 28.80 -39.75
CA THR A 9 -29.63 29.06 -39.68
C THR A 9 -29.04 28.41 -38.45
N PRO A 10 -27.91 27.69 -38.50
CA PRO A 10 -27.23 27.21 -37.32
C PRO A 10 -26.46 28.34 -36.64
N GLN A 11 -26.84 28.67 -35.41
CA GLN A 11 -26.10 29.58 -34.55
C GLN A 11 -24.79 28.90 -34.09
N SER A 12 -23.68 29.45 -34.59
CA SER A 12 -22.31 29.15 -34.10
C SER A 12 -22.15 29.59 -32.65
N GLN A 13 -22.15 28.64 -31.72
CA GLN A 13 -21.69 28.85 -30.35
C GLN A 13 -20.16 28.84 -30.34
N ALA A 14 -19.54 29.99 -30.52
CA ALA A 14 -18.12 30.18 -30.23
C ALA A 14 -17.90 30.09 -28.72
N GLY A 15 -17.42 28.90 -28.24
CA GLY A 15 -17.01 28.69 -26.86
C GLY A 15 -15.86 29.60 -26.53
N ARG A 16 -16.11 30.58 -25.63
CA ARG A 16 -15.06 31.41 -25.01
C ARG A 16 -14.16 30.51 -24.18
N ALA A 17 -12.97 30.18 -24.68
CA ALA A 17 -11.88 29.58 -23.91
C ALA A 17 -11.50 30.57 -22.80
N ALA A 18 -11.90 30.27 -21.58
CA ALA A 18 -11.49 31.03 -20.40
C ALA A 18 -9.98 30.82 -20.20
N PHE A 19 -9.20 31.83 -20.48
CA PHE A 19 -7.77 31.88 -20.20
C PHE A 19 -7.59 31.84 -18.68
N ARG A 20 -7.27 30.68 -18.10
CA ARG A 20 -6.93 30.54 -16.68
C ARG A 20 -5.53 31.10 -16.48
N LEU A 21 -5.45 32.25 -15.83
CA LEU A 21 -4.19 32.78 -15.37
C LEU A 21 -3.49 31.77 -14.46
N PRO A 22 -2.16 31.57 -14.61
CA PRO A 22 -1.40 30.70 -13.72
C PRO A 22 -1.56 31.21 -12.27
N ARG A 23 -1.89 30.30 -11.34
CA ARG A 23 -1.97 30.61 -9.92
C ARG A 23 -0.59 31.05 -9.45
N LEU A 24 -0.49 32.23 -8.86
CA LEU A 24 0.72 32.66 -8.16
C LEU A 24 1.02 31.68 -7.02
N PRO A 25 2.28 31.22 -6.88
CA PRO A 25 2.66 30.32 -5.81
C PRO A 25 2.39 30.96 -4.44
N SER A 26 1.90 30.19 -3.49
CA SER A 26 1.69 30.65 -2.13
C SER A 26 3.03 30.99 -1.44
N LEU A 27 3.03 31.84 -0.41
CA LEU A 27 4.23 32.16 0.36
C LEU A 27 4.93 30.90 0.91
N THR A 28 4.17 29.85 1.20
CA THR A 28 4.71 28.56 1.62
C THR A 28 5.39 27.79 0.49
N GLU A 29 4.90 27.91 -0.76
CA GLU A 29 5.54 27.31 -1.95
C GLU A 29 6.80 28.09 -2.33
N MET A 30 6.77 29.41 -2.22
CA MET A 30 7.99 30.24 -2.44
C MET A 30 9.06 29.95 -1.38
N GLY A 31 8.67 29.80 -0.10
CA GLY A 31 9.60 29.47 0.98
C GLY A 31 10.23 28.09 0.80
N ARG A 32 9.45 27.09 0.32
CA ARG A 32 9.99 25.76 -0.04
C ARG A 32 10.94 25.85 -1.22
N GLY A 33 10.62 26.56 -2.29
CA GLY A 33 11.49 26.71 -3.44
C GLY A 33 12.84 27.35 -3.08
N LEU A 34 12.86 28.32 -2.15
CA LEU A 34 14.11 28.91 -1.67
C LEU A 34 14.90 27.96 -0.77
N ALA A 35 14.24 27.19 0.07
CA ALA A 35 14.87 26.15 0.89
C ALA A 35 15.46 25.02 0.02
N ASP A 36 14.77 24.59 -1.04
CA ASP A 36 15.22 23.58 -1.97
C ASP A 36 16.41 24.05 -2.84
N LEU A 37 16.58 25.36 -3.02
CA LEU A 37 17.74 25.93 -3.70
C LEU A 37 19.00 25.88 -2.83
N ILE A 38 18.85 26.05 -1.51
CA ILE A 38 19.99 26.04 -0.56
C ILE A 38 20.29 24.61 -0.11
N LEU A 39 19.28 23.77 0.04
CA LEU A 39 19.35 22.37 0.46
C LEU A 39 18.48 21.53 -0.50
N PRO A 40 18.99 21.21 -1.69
CA PRO A 40 18.20 20.45 -2.65
C PRO A 40 17.79 19.09 -2.06
N PRO A 41 16.57 18.62 -2.33
CA PRO A 41 16.15 17.29 -1.91
C PRO A 41 17.10 16.26 -2.49
N VAL A 42 17.53 15.30 -1.64
CA VAL A 42 18.42 14.22 -2.05
C VAL A 42 17.68 12.91 -2.16
N ALA A 43 18.16 12.04 -3.04
CA ALA A 43 17.63 10.69 -3.16
C ALA A 43 17.89 9.90 -1.86
N HIS A 44 16.90 9.11 -1.43
CA HIS A 44 16.99 8.33 -0.19
C HIS A 44 17.98 7.16 -0.28
N ASP A 45 18.26 6.67 -1.47
CA ASP A 45 19.16 5.55 -1.75
C ASP A 45 20.60 5.98 -2.06
N SER A 46 20.75 7.17 -2.63
CA SER A 46 22.03 7.83 -2.93
C SER A 46 22.00 9.24 -2.35
N ARG A 47 23.12 9.95 -2.32
CA ARG A 47 23.15 11.37 -1.90
C ARG A 47 23.03 12.33 -3.09
N GLU A 48 22.53 11.86 -4.21
CA GLU A 48 22.31 12.68 -5.41
C GLU A 48 21.16 13.66 -5.21
N ALA A 49 21.34 14.89 -5.68
CA ALA A 49 20.25 15.88 -5.70
C ALA A 49 19.16 15.45 -6.67
N THR A 50 17.91 15.54 -6.24
CA THR A 50 16.72 15.15 -7.03
C THR A 50 15.69 16.28 -7.02
N ALA A 51 14.79 16.29 -8.00
CA ALA A 51 13.74 17.30 -8.08
C ALA A 51 12.71 17.19 -6.93
N ALA A 52 12.62 16.04 -6.28
CA ALA A 52 11.77 15.78 -5.11
C ALA A 52 12.36 14.65 -4.27
N ALA A 53 12.04 14.62 -2.96
CA ALA A 53 12.44 13.53 -2.08
C ALA A 53 11.91 12.18 -2.61
N GLY A 54 12.81 11.27 -2.96
CA GLY A 54 12.48 10.00 -3.61
C GLY A 54 13.67 9.06 -3.74
N LEU A 55 13.67 8.25 -4.77
CA LEU A 55 14.80 7.43 -5.18
C LEU A 55 15.58 8.12 -6.31
N SER A 56 16.84 7.75 -6.47
CA SER A 56 17.58 8.04 -7.69
C SER A 56 16.92 7.38 -8.91
N ALA A 57 17.16 7.91 -10.11
CA ALA A 57 16.63 7.32 -11.35
C ALA A 57 17.07 5.86 -11.52
N ASP A 58 18.33 5.56 -11.16
CA ASP A 58 18.88 4.21 -11.21
C ASP A 58 18.18 3.26 -10.24
N ALA A 59 18.00 3.64 -8.97
CA ALA A 59 17.28 2.82 -8.01
C ALA A 59 15.81 2.62 -8.39
N TRP A 60 15.17 3.67 -8.95
CA TRP A 60 13.79 3.59 -9.44
C TRP A 60 13.64 2.59 -10.59
N SER A 61 14.55 2.61 -11.57
CA SER A 61 14.50 1.73 -12.74
C SER A 61 14.68 0.25 -12.41
N ARG A 62 15.31 -0.06 -11.27
CA ARG A 62 15.53 -1.44 -10.81
C ARG A 62 14.37 -2.03 -10.02
N VAL A 63 13.44 -1.21 -9.52
CA VAL A 63 12.28 -1.69 -8.77
C VAL A 63 11.23 -2.26 -9.72
N GLN A 64 10.85 -3.51 -9.52
CA GLN A 64 9.78 -4.16 -10.29
C GLN A 64 8.43 -3.84 -9.64
N PHE A 65 7.77 -2.78 -10.11
CA PHE A 65 6.42 -2.42 -9.65
C PHE A 65 5.39 -3.45 -10.13
N LEU A 66 4.39 -3.67 -9.32
CA LEU A 66 3.26 -4.53 -9.63
C LEU A 66 2.09 -3.66 -10.10
N GLU A 67 1.61 -3.95 -11.29
CA GLU A 67 0.47 -3.26 -11.91
C GLU A 67 -0.60 -4.28 -12.30
N ALA A 68 -1.85 -3.82 -12.36
CA ALA A 68 -2.97 -4.67 -12.80
C ALA A 68 -2.72 -5.24 -14.22
N PRO A 69 -3.18 -6.47 -14.50
CA PRO A 69 -4.00 -7.32 -13.64
C PRO A 69 -3.20 -8.09 -12.59
N VAL A 70 -3.70 -8.09 -11.35
CA VAL A 70 -3.11 -8.83 -10.22
C VAL A 70 -4.16 -9.69 -9.53
N CYS A 71 -3.72 -10.78 -8.92
CA CYS A 71 -4.59 -11.66 -8.15
C CYS A 71 -5.20 -10.92 -6.94
N ASP A 72 -6.50 -10.90 -6.83
CA ASP A 72 -7.19 -10.28 -5.68
C ASP A 72 -6.78 -10.92 -4.35
N GLY A 73 -6.63 -12.24 -4.33
CA GLY A 73 -6.29 -12.94 -3.08
C GLY A 73 -4.90 -12.67 -2.54
N CYS A 74 -3.86 -12.48 -3.39
CA CYS A 74 -2.48 -12.35 -2.92
C CYS A 74 -1.66 -11.24 -3.59
N GLY A 75 -2.25 -10.47 -4.51
CA GLY A 75 -1.56 -9.39 -5.22
C GLY A 75 -0.45 -9.86 -6.18
N ALA A 76 -0.44 -11.14 -6.59
CA ALA A 76 0.49 -11.63 -7.59
C ALA A 76 0.13 -11.08 -8.96
N ALA A 77 1.11 -10.61 -9.74
CA ALA A 77 0.87 -10.33 -11.14
C ALA A 77 0.44 -11.61 -11.86
N PHE A 78 -0.52 -11.48 -12.76
CA PHE A 78 -0.82 -12.55 -13.70
C PHE A 78 0.17 -12.48 -14.86
N GLU A 79 0.81 -13.63 -15.17
CA GLU A 79 1.59 -13.73 -16.40
C GLU A 79 0.62 -13.69 -17.59
N PHE A 80 0.98 -12.93 -18.61
CA PHE A 80 0.15 -12.70 -19.80
C PHE A 80 0.25 -13.92 -20.75
N ASP A 81 -0.37 -15.02 -20.38
CA ASP A 81 -0.67 -16.09 -21.33
C ASP A 81 -2.13 -15.93 -21.76
N GLY A 82 -2.38 -15.33 -22.91
CA GLY A 82 -3.62 -15.10 -23.64
C GLY A 82 -4.91 -15.89 -23.33
N GLY A 83 -4.99 -16.53 -22.19
CA GLY A 83 -6.15 -17.23 -21.67
C GLY A 83 -7.03 -16.28 -20.83
N ALA A 84 -8.30 -16.24 -21.15
CA ALA A 84 -9.30 -15.48 -20.41
C ALA A 84 -9.18 -15.75 -18.90
N PHE A 85 -8.77 -14.74 -18.12
CA PHE A 85 -8.83 -14.80 -16.67
C PHE A 85 -10.31 -14.84 -16.27
N ALA A 86 -10.86 -16.05 -16.15
CA ALA A 86 -12.23 -16.26 -15.68
C ALA A 86 -12.37 -16.01 -14.17
N ALA A 87 -11.26 -15.72 -13.47
CA ALA A 87 -11.25 -15.50 -12.03
C ALA A 87 -10.25 -14.41 -11.66
N ASP A 88 -10.67 -13.48 -10.80
CA ASP A 88 -9.82 -12.42 -10.22
C ASP A 88 -8.76 -12.98 -9.23
N ARG A 89 -8.60 -14.30 -9.14
CA ARG A 89 -7.72 -14.99 -8.20
C ARG A 89 -6.92 -16.10 -8.86
N CYS A 90 -5.66 -16.23 -8.46
CA CYS A 90 -4.83 -17.35 -8.88
C CYS A 90 -5.29 -18.67 -8.27
N ALA A 91 -4.91 -19.79 -8.90
CA ALA A 91 -5.29 -21.15 -8.47
C ALA A 91 -4.97 -21.44 -6.98
N ALA A 92 -3.85 -20.93 -6.47
CA ALA A 92 -3.47 -21.11 -5.07
C ALA A 92 -4.44 -20.38 -4.11
N CYS A 93 -4.90 -19.17 -4.47
CA CYS A 93 -5.86 -18.40 -3.68
C CYS A 93 -7.29 -18.94 -3.80
N LEU A 94 -7.64 -19.58 -4.90
CA LEU A 94 -8.90 -20.31 -5.04
C LEU A 94 -8.91 -21.57 -4.17
N ALA A 95 -7.82 -22.33 -4.16
CA ALA A 95 -7.71 -23.56 -3.35
C ALA A 95 -7.57 -23.30 -1.84
N SER A 96 -6.98 -22.17 -1.45
CA SER A 96 -6.76 -21.84 -0.03
C SER A 96 -6.86 -20.31 0.16
N PRO A 97 -8.08 -19.78 0.25
CA PRO A 97 -8.30 -18.34 0.43
C PRO A 97 -7.79 -17.85 1.79
N TYR A 98 -7.35 -16.60 1.83
CA TYR A 98 -7.00 -15.90 3.05
C TYR A 98 -8.25 -15.34 3.74
N ALA A 99 -8.13 -15.01 5.04
CA ALA A 99 -9.18 -14.29 5.75
C ALA A 99 -9.29 -12.83 5.30
N PHE A 100 -8.21 -12.19 4.87
CA PHE A 100 -8.31 -10.92 4.15
C PHE A 100 -8.89 -11.17 2.74
N GLN A 101 -9.72 -10.23 2.28
CA GLN A 101 -10.44 -10.42 1.02
C GLN A 101 -9.55 -10.17 -0.20
N ARG A 102 -8.80 -9.07 -0.17
CA ARG A 102 -7.91 -8.67 -1.26
C ARG A 102 -6.55 -8.26 -0.72
N ALA A 103 -5.53 -8.43 -1.54
CA ALA A 103 -4.19 -7.93 -1.25
C ALA A 103 -3.63 -7.14 -2.44
N ARG A 104 -2.90 -6.06 -2.13
CA ARG A 104 -2.12 -5.29 -3.11
C ARG A 104 -0.69 -5.12 -2.58
N ALA A 105 0.27 -5.24 -3.48
CA ALA A 105 1.66 -4.97 -3.19
C ALA A 105 2.18 -3.95 -4.20
N ALA A 106 3.00 -3.01 -3.75
CA ALA A 106 3.52 -2.00 -4.64
C ALA A 106 4.58 -2.57 -5.60
N CYS A 107 5.41 -3.52 -5.12
CA CYS A 107 6.46 -4.10 -5.95
C CYS A 107 6.74 -5.57 -5.59
N VAL A 108 7.55 -6.21 -6.43
CA VAL A 108 8.13 -7.53 -6.16
C VAL A 108 9.21 -7.38 -5.09
N TYR A 109 9.30 -8.35 -4.18
CA TYR A 109 10.40 -8.47 -3.21
C TYR A 109 11.59 -9.16 -3.87
N ASP A 110 12.48 -8.39 -4.44
CA ASP A 110 13.72 -8.79 -5.11
C ASP A 110 14.95 -8.12 -4.48
N GLU A 111 16.10 -8.19 -5.10
CA GLU A 111 17.33 -7.60 -4.58
C GLU A 111 17.22 -6.07 -4.44
N ALA A 112 16.63 -5.37 -5.42
CA ALA A 112 16.48 -3.93 -5.42
C ALA A 112 15.54 -3.44 -4.31
N SER A 113 14.33 -3.97 -4.27
CA SER A 113 13.32 -3.60 -3.25
C SER A 113 13.73 -4.04 -1.84
N ARG A 114 14.38 -5.20 -1.69
CA ARG A 114 14.93 -5.70 -0.42
C ARG A 114 15.93 -4.72 0.18
N GLY A 115 16.84 -4.18 -0.65
CA GLY A 115 17.82 -3.18 -0.20
C GLY A 115 17.15 -1.95 0.43
N LEU A 116 16.13 -1.41 -0.23
CA LEU A 116 15.36 -0.25 0.25
C LEU A 116 14.57 -0.56 1.54
N ILE A 117 13.89 -1.71 1.57
CA ILE A 117 13.11 -2.15 2.74
C ILE A 117 14.02 -2.42 3.94
N LEU A 118 15.21 -2.99 3.75
CA LEU A 118 16.18 -3.19 4.82
C LEU A 118 16.71 -1.85 5.35
N LYS A 119 17.05 -0.88 4.49
CA LYS A 119 17.41 0.48 4.90
C LYS A 119 16.30 1.11 5.75
N TYR A 120 15.05 1.02 5.29
CA TYR A 120 13.88 1.54 6.03
C TYR A 120 13.71 0.90 7.42
N LYS A 121 14.17 -0.33 7.64
CA LYS A 121 14.10 -1.00 8.95
C LYS A 121 15.08 -0.44 9.99
N HIS A 122 15.98 0.44 9.60
CA HIS A 122 16.89 1.15 10.51
C HIS A 122 16.26 2.48 10.98
N ALA A 123 16.52 2.83 12.24
CA ALA A 123 15.82 3.92 12.93
C ALA A 123 16.03 5.32 12.35
N ASP A 124 17.12 5.54 11.63
CA ASP A 124 17.51 6.82 11.00
C ASP A 124 16.96 7.03 9.58
N GLN A 125 16.17 6.07 9.06
CA GLN A 125 15.71 6.06 7.67
C GLN A 125 14.19 6.23 7.54
N GLN A 126 13.56 6.98 8.45
CA GLN A 126 12.10 7.22 8.45
C GLN A 126 11.60 7.99 7.23
N GLN A 127 12.50 8.71 6.52
CA GLN A 127 12.17 9.44 5.28
C GLN A 127 11.56 8.53 4.20
N PHE A 128 11.86 7.22 4.20
CA PHE A 128 11.23 6.25 3.30
C PHE A 128 9.74 6.05 3.54
N ALA A 129 9.21 6.37 4.72
CA ALA A 129 7.79 6.17 5.03
C ALA A 129 6.86 6.91 4.06
N GLY A 130 7.18 8.17 3.74
CA GLY A 130 6.42 8.97 2.77
C GLY A 130 6.51 8.43 1.34
N LEU A 131 7.68 7.88 0.95
CA LEU A 131 7.88 7.24 -0.34
C LEU A 131 7.00 5.98 -0.45
N PHE A 132 7.08 5.08 0.53
CA PHE A 132 6.31 3.84 0.54
C PHE A 132 4.80 4.09 0.68
N ALA A 133 4.38 5.13 1.40
CA ALA A 133 2.98 5.52 1.44
C ALA A 133 2.45 5.96 0.05
N ARG A 134 3.27 6.67 -0.75
CA ARG A 134 2.89 7.01 -2.14
C ARG A 134 2.82 5.77 -3.04
N TRP A 135 3.77 4.83 -2.89
CA TRP A 135 3.73 3.57 -3.64
C TRP A 135 2.46 2.78 -3.34
N LEU A 136 2.11 2.65 -2.05
CA LEU A 136 0.87 1.99 -1.63
C LEU A 136 -0.37 2.74 -2.07
N GLY A 137 -0.35 4.08 -2.02
CA GLY A 137 -1.46 4.91 -2.50
C GLY A 137 -1.80 4.65 -3.96
N ARG A 138 -0.77 4.37 -4.80
CA ARG A 138 -0.96 3.98 -6.20
C ARG A 138 -1.41 2.52 -6.34
N ALA A 139 -0.66 1.59 -5.75
CA ALA A 139 -0.86 0.16 -5.94
C ALA A 139 -2.16 -0.37 -5.33
N ALA A 140 -2.65 0.26 -4.26
CA ALA A 140 -3.85 -0.14 -3.53
C ALA A 140 -4.97 0.92 -3.63
N SER A 141 -5.00 1.71 -4.69
CA SER A 141 -5.99 2.79 -4.87
C SER A 141 -7.43 2.29 -4.84
N ASP A 142 -7.69 1.12 -5.40
CA ASP A 142 -8.99 0.43 -5.36
C ASP A 142 -9.38 0.01 -3.94
N LEU A 143 -8.44 -0.50 -3.14
CA LEU A 143 -8.69 -0.87 -1.75
C LEU A 143 -8.93 0.35 -0.87
N ILE A 144 -8.16 1.42 -1.10
CA ILE A 144 -8.26 2.70 -0.38
C ILE A 144 -9.61 3.34 -0.61
N ALA A 145 -10.12 3.31 -1.84
CA ALA A 145 -11.43 3.90 -2.19
C ALA A 145 -12.61 3.26 -1.45
N GLU A 146 -12.47 1.99 -1.02
CA GLU A 146 -13.52 1.26 -0.31
C GLU A 146 -13.29 1.15 1.20
N ALA A 147 -12.10 1.51 1.68
CA ALA A 147 -11.74 1.37 3.09
C ALA A 147 -12.40 2.45 3.96
N ASP A 148 -12.78 2.08 5.17
CA ASP A 148 -13.27 3.00 6.19
C ASP A 148 -12.17 3.43 7.16
N ALA A 149 -11.15 2.59 7.35
CA ALA A 149 -10.03 2.87 8.26
C ALA A 149 -8.76 2.10 7.87
N VAL A 150 -7.63 2.64 8.30
CA VAL A 150 -6.29 2.05 8.13
C VAL A 150 -5.77 1.55 9.47
N VAL A 151 -5.34 0.30 9.51
CA VAL A 151 -4.76 -0.36 10.69
C VAL A 151 -3.36 -0.88 10.33
N PRO A 152 -2.29 -0.46 11.02
CA PRO A 152 -0.97 -1.06 10.82
C PRO A 152 -0.84 -2.41 11.51
N VAL A 153 -0.12 -3.35 10.92
CA VAL A 153 0.31 -4.58 11.59
C VAL A 153 1.23 -4.22 12.77
N PRO A 154 0.92 -4.65 13.99
CA PRO A 154 1.74 -4.30 15.16
C PRO A 154 3.03 -5.11 15.21
N LEU A 155 4.12 -4.46 15.62
CA LEU A 155 5.35 -5.12 16.02
C LEU A 155 5.24 -5.67 17.46
N HIS A 156 5.96 -6.76 17.70
CA HIS A 156 6.14 -7.23 19.07
C HIS A 156 6.95 -6.20 19.90
N PRO A 157 6.61 -5.93 21.19
CA PRO A 157 7.28 -4.94 22.02
C PRO A 157 8.81 -5.02 22.01
N MET A 158 9.40 -6.21 22.09
CA MET A 158 10.84 -6.42 22.00
C MET A 158 11.44 -5.95 20.66
N ARG A 159 10.72 -6.11 19.57
CA ARG A 159 11.15 -5.60 18.26
C ARG A 159 10.94 -4.10 18.13
N LEU A 160 9.88 -3.58 18.75
CA LEU A 160 9.65 -2.14 18.80
C LEU A 160 10.77 -1.44 19.57
N LEU A 161 11.20 -2.01 20.70
CA LEU A 161 12.33 -1.51 21.48
C LEU A 161 13.64 -1.51 20.65
N SER A 162 13.90 -2.61 19.92
CA SER A 162 15.09 -2.75 19.06
C SER A 162 15.05 -1.83 17.84
N ARG A 163 13.87 -1.62 17.21
CA ARG A 163 13.71 -0.83 15.98
C ARG A 163 13.33 0.62 16.22
N ARG A 164 12.93 0.98 17.46
CA ARG A 164 12.46 2.30 17.91
C ARG A 164 11.16 2.78 17.26
N PHE A 165 10.66 2.14 16.21
CA PHE A 165 9.40 2.49 15.54
C PHE A 165 8.76 1.28 14.83
N ASN A 166 7.45 1.37 14.57
CA ASN A 166 6.71 0.39 13.79
C ASN A 166 6.64 0.84 12.33
N GLN A 167 7.33 0.14 11.44
CA GLN A 167 7.42 0.44 10.01
C GLN A 167 6.04 0.54 9.36
N ALA A 168 5.16 -0.41 9.64
CA ALA A 168 3.80 -0.40 9.10
C ALA A 168 3.01 0.84 9.58
N ALA A 169 3.18 1.26 10.84
CA ALA A 169 2.53 2.44 11.40
C ALA A 169 3.03 3.74 10.77
N GLU A 170 4.35 3.85 10.52
CA GLU A 170 4.92 5.03 9.87
C GLU A 170 4.47 5.19 8.41
N ILE A 171 4.18 4.10 7.71
CA ILE A 171 3.60 4.15 6.35
C ILE A 171 2.09 4.41 6.41
N ALA A 172 1.39 3.74 7.33
CA ALA A 172 -0.07 3.82 7.45
C ALA A 172 -0.56 5.23 7.78
N ARG A 173 0.18 5.97 8.63
CA ARG A 173 -0.17 7.34 9.05
C ARG A 173 -0.25 8.33 7.88
N PRO A 174 0.79 8.53 7.06
CA PRO A 174 0.71 9.41 5.89
C PRO A 174 -0.28 8.89 4.83
N LEU A 175 -0.39 7.57 4.63
CA LEU A 175 -1.37 6.99 3.72
C LEU A 175 -2.80 7.37 4.13
N ALA A 176 -3.18 7.12 5.38
CA ALA A 176 -4.50 7.45 5.91
C ALA A 176 -4.80 8.94 5.81
N ARG A 177 -3.84 9.80 6.15
CA ARG A 177 -3.99 11.26 6.05
C ARG A 177 -4.23 11.73 4.60
N HIS A 178 -3.50 11.18 3.62
CA HIS A 178 -3.68 11.55 2.21
C HIS A 178 -5.00 11.03 1.65
N ALA A 179 -5.45 9.87 2.10
CA ALA A 179 -6.70 9.25 1.68
C ALA A 179 -7.95 9.78 2.42
N GLY A 180 -7.78 10.56 3.49
CA GLY A 180 -8.89 11.01 4.33
C GLY A 180 -9.53 9.91 5.16
N LEU A 181 -8.77 8.81 5.44
CA LEU A 181 -9.24 7.65 6.19
C LEU A 181 -8.89 7.76 7.68
N ASP A 182 -9.69 7.13 8.53
CA ASP A 182 -9.38 7.00 9.95
C ASP A 182 -8.09 6.17 10.15
N TYR A 183 -7.16 6.68 10.93
CA TYR A 183 -5.95 5.97 11.34
C TYR A 183 -6.12 5.34 12.72
N LEU A 184 -6.00 4.02 12.81
CA LEU A 184 -6.23 3.24 14.03
C LEU A 184 -4.96 2.47 14.46
N PRO A 185 -3.90 3.16 14.93
CA PRO A 185 -2.62 2.51 15.24
C PRO A 185 -2.69 1.49 16.36
N ASP A 186 -3.61 1.69 17.30
CA ASP A 186 -3.74 0.89 18.53
C ASP A 186 -4.88 -0.13 18.46
N ALA A 187 -5.49 -0.34 17.25
CA ALA A 187 -6.58 -1.29 17.11
C ALA A 187 -6.14 -2.74 17.32
N LEU A 188 -4.89 -3.05 16.93
CA LEU A 188 -4.25 -4.37 17.09
C LEU A 188 -3.05 -4.28 18.03
N THR A 189 -2.86 -5.32 18.84
CA THR A 189 -1.65 -5.55 19.63
C THR A 189 -1.06 -6.91 19.31
N ARG A 190 0.25 -7.05 19.53
CA ARG A 190 0.95 -8.32 19.38
C ARG A 190 1.52 -8.76 20.72
N GLU A 191 0.93 -9.80 21.30
CA GLU A 191 1.25 -10.24 22.65
C GLU A 191 2.43 -11.23 22.70
N ARG A 192 2.67 -12.00 21.63
CA ARG A 192 3.69 -13.05 21.63
C ARG A 192 4.81 -12.79 20.63
N PRO A 193 6.10 -12.97 21.06
CA PRO A 193 7.20 -12.97 20.12
C PRO A 193 7.09 -14.19 19.21
N THR A 194 6.98 -13.97 17.91
CA THR A 194 7.17 -15.07 16.96
C THR A 194 8.65 -15.14 16.61
N THR A 195 9.30 -16.25 16.95
CA THR A 195 10.70 -16.48 16.60
C THR A 195 10.87 -16.56 15.10
N THR A 196 11.71 -15.68 14.54
CA THR A 196 12.22 -15.81 13.16
C THR A 196 13.28 -16.92 13.17
N GLN A 197 12.84 -18.19 13.22
CA GLN A 197 13.74 -19.28 12.92
C GLN A 197 13.69 -19.55 11.41
N GLY A 198 14.80 -19.28 10.72
CA GLY A 198 15.01 -19.74 9.37
C GLY A 198 14.82 -21.27 9.35
N GLY A 199 14.07 -21.80 8.37
CA GLY A 199 13.89 -23.23 8.21
C GLY A 199 12.54 -23.83 8.61
N LYS A 200 11.60 -23.07 9.20
CA LYS A 200 10.26 -23.61 9.48
C LYS A 200 9.39 -23.68 8.23
N SER A 201 8.71 -24.82 8.04
CA SER A 201 7.72 -25.04 6.98
C SER A 201 6.61 -23.97 7.00
N MET A 202 5.91 -23.76 5.88
CA MET A 202 4.77 -22.85 5.79
C MET A 202 3.70 -23.11 6.86
N ARG A 203 3.44 -24.40 7.16
CA ARG A 203 2.49 -24.83 8.20
C ARG A 203 2.95 -24.42 9.60
N GLY A 204 4.23 -24.56 9.93
CA GLY A 204 4.80 -24.15 11.20
C GLY A 204 4.78 -22.63 11.42
N ARG A 205 4.93 -21.84 10.36
CA ARG A 205 4.80 -20.37 10.43
C ARG A 205 3.34 -19.92 10.68
N ARG A 206 2.35 -20.56 10.05
CA ARG A 206 0.92 -20.27 10.28
C ARG A 206 0.52 -20.53 11.73
N LEU A 207 0.94 -21.66 12.33
CA LEU A 207 0.60 -22.02 13.72
C LEU A 207 1.26 -21.10 14.75
N ASN A 208 2.49 -20.62 14.50
CA ASN A 208 3.20 -19.72 15.42
C ASN A 208 2.60 -18.30 15.45
N VAL A 209 1.86 -17.90 14.43
CA VAL A 209 1.33 -16.54 14.28
C VAL A 209 -0.16 -16.45 14.65
N ALA A 210 -0.89 -17.57 14.62
CA ALA A 210 -2.34 -17.63 14.79
C ALA A 210 -2.89 -17.08 16.13
N LYS A 211 -2.06 -17.05 17.20
CA LYS A 211 -2.43 -16.53 18.52
C LYS A 211 -1.55 -15.37 18.99
N ALA A 212 -0.90 -14.69 18.05
CA ALA A 212 0.05 -13.63 18.38
C ALA A 212 -0.59 -12.24 18.43
N PHE A 213 -1.79 -12.08 17.88
CA PHE A 213 -2.46 -10.80 17.75
C PHE A 213 -3.79 -10.79 18.50
N THR A 214 -4.14 -9.63 19.05
CA THR A 214 -5.42 -9.36 19.71
C THR A 214 -5.93 -7.98 19.31
N VAL A 215 -7.24 -7.80 19.31
CA VAL A 215 -7.88 -6.49 19.10
C VAL A 215 -8.11 -5.86 20.47
N THR A 216 -7.67 -4.61 20.63
CA THR A 216 -7.90 -3.85 21.86
C THR A 216 -9.39 -3.50 22.03
N ASP A 217 -9.85 -3.23 23.26
CA ASP A 217 -11.22 -2.81 23.52
C ASP A 217 -11.59 -1.51 22.78
N ALA A 218 -10.65 -0.57 22.74
CA ALA A 218 -10.81 0.67 21.97
C ALA A 218 -10.89 0.37 20.46
N GLY A 219 -10.04 -0.51 19.98
CA GLY A 219 -10.03 -0.97 18.59
C GLY A 219 -11.36 -1.64 18.22
N ARG A 220 -11.85 -2.55 19.04
CA ARG A 220 -13.11 -3.27 18.80
C ARG A 220 -14.29 -2.31 18.54
N ARG A 221 -14.42 -1.25 19.30
CA ARG A 221 -15.48 -0.24 19.11
C ARG A 221 -15.32 0.50 17.78
N ARG A 222 -14.08 0.77 17.35
CA ARG A 222 -13.78 1.57 16.16
C ARG A 222 -13.83 0.78 14.86
N ILE A 223 -13.58 -0.54 14.88
CA ILE A 223 -13.56 -1.38 13.68
C ILE A 223 -14.92 -2.02 13.35
N LYS A 224 -15.88 -2.03 14.30
CA LYS A 224 -17.17 -2.72 14.15
C LYS A 224 -17.93 -2.27 12.90
N GLY A 225 -18.28 -3.22 12.04
CA GLY A 225 -19.02 -3.00 10.79
C GLY A 225 -18.21 -2.30 9.68
N ARG A 226 -16.93 -2.03 9.88
CA ARG A 226 -16.07 -1.27 8.95
C ARG A 226 -15.22 -2.20 8.07
N ARG A 227 -14.89 -1.72 6.87
CA ARG A 227 -13.86 -2.31 5.99
C ARG A 227 -12.50 -1.75 6.38
N ILE A 228 -11.59 -2.61 6.75
CA ILE A 228 -10.27 -2.25 7.28
C ILE A 228 -9.19 -2.49 6.23
N LEU A 229 -8.39 -1.48 5.96
CA LEU A 229 -7.15 -1.61 5.19
C LEU A 229 -5.99 -1.88 6.14
N LEU A 230 -5.51 -3.11 6.16
CA LEU A 230 -4.36 -3.54 6.94
C LEU A 230 -3.07 -3.20 6.19
N ILE A 231 -2.08 -2.60 6.87
CA ILE A 231 -0.79 -2.23 6.28
C ILE A 231 0.32 -3.08 6.88
N ASP A 232 1.17 -3.69 6.04
CA ASP A 232 2.41 -4.37 6.46
C ASP A 232 3.57 -4.01 5.51
N ASP A 233 4.79 -4.43 5.84
CA ASP A 233 5.96 -4.16 5.01
C ASP A 233 6.10 -5.17 3.85
N VAL A 234 6.04 -6.48 4.12
CA VAL A 234 6.29 -7.53 3.12
C VAL A 234 5.32 -8.71 3.26
N LEU A 235 4.65 -9.02 2.18
CA LEU A 235 3.85 -10.24 2.04
C LEU A 235 4.74 -11.40 1.59
N THR A 236 5.01 -12.30 2.52
CA THR A 236 5.75 -13.55 2.24
C THR A 236 4.77 -14.72 2.06
N THR A 237 4.41 -15.40 3.12
CA THR A 237 3.42 -16.50 3.13
C THR A 237 2.00 -16.03 3.44
N GLY A 238 1.81 -14.75 3.73
CA GLY A 238 0.54 -14.18 4.18
C GLY A 238 0.15 -14.49 5.63
N ALA A 239 0.96 -15.26 6.37
CA ALA A 239 0.59 -15.72 7.72
C ALA A 239 0.32 -14.58 8.72
N THR A 240 1.06 -13.46 8.63
CA THR A 240 0.85 -12.28 9.48
C THR A 240 -0.47 -11.59 9.13
N GLY A 241 -0.66 -11.25 7.85
CA GLY A 241 -1.90 -10.63 7.36
C GLY A 241 -3.12 -11.48 7.64
N GLU A 242 -3.02 -12.79 7.42
CA GLU A 242 -4.06 -13.78 7.74
C GLU A 242 -4.45 -13.76 9.21
N ALA A 243 -3.48 -13.79 10.14
CA ALA A 243 -3.75 -13.78 11.57
C ALA A 243 -4.36 -12.45 12.04
N CYS A 244 -3.87 -11.32 11.52
CA CYS A 244 -4.44 -10.00 11.82
C CYS A 244 -5.87 -9.88 11.27
N ALA A 245 -6.11 -10.34 10.03
CA ALA A 245 -7.43 -10.29 9.41
C ALA A 245 -8.46 -11.12 10.19
N ARG A 246 -8.09 -12.34 10.64
CA ARG A 246 -8.98 -13.18 11.46
C ARG A 246 -9.42 -12.48 12.73
N VAL A 247 -8.49 -11.97 13.53
CA VAL A 247 -8.85 -11.32 14.81
C VAL A 247 -9.64 -10.03 14.60
N LEU A 248 -9.43 -9.30 13.49
CA LEU A 248 -10.23 -8.12 13.14
C LEU A 248 -11.66 -8.52 12.76
N ILE A 249 -11.84 -9.56 11.94
CA ILE A 249 -13.15 -10.09 11.54
C ILE A 249 -13.88 -10.64 12.76
N ASP A 250 -13.22 -11.45 13.59
CA ASP A 250 -13.79 -12.00 14.84
C ASP A 250 -14.19 -10.89 15.84
N ALA A 251 -13.52 -9.74 15.77
CA ALA A 251 -13.84 -8.56 16.56
C ALA A 251 -14.95 -7.67 15.93
N GLY A 252 -15.49 -8.04 14.78
CA GLY A 252 -16.66 -7.42 14.15
C GLY A 252 -16.34 -6.47 12.98
N ALA A 253 -15.13 -6.49 12.41
CA ALA A 253 -14.86 -5.83 11.13
C ALA A 253 -15.69 -6.48 10.02
N ARG A 254 -16.25 -5.67 9.10
CA ARG A 254 -17.06 -6.15 7.97
C ARG A 254 -16.20 -6.87 6.94
N ALA A 255 -15.01 -6.36 6.70
CA ALA A 255 -14.03 -6.88 5.76
C ALA A 255 -12.63 -6.39 6.11
N VAL A 256 -11.62 -7.13 5.68
CA VAL A 256 -10.21 -6.73 5.80
C VAL A 256 -9.54 -6.92 4.44
N ASP A 257 -8.90 -5.87 3.96
CA ASP A 257 -7.99 -5.90 2.82
C ASP A 257 -6.55 -5.66 3.31
N LEU A 258 -5.54 -6.09 2.54
CA LEU A 258 -4.13 -5.99 2.90
C LEU A 258 -3.36 -5.18 1.84
N ALA A 259 -2.58 -4.18 2.28
CA ALA A 259 -1.63 -3.50 1.40
C ALA A 259 -0.21 -3.59 1.97
N VAL A 260 0.76 -3.93 1.12
CA VAL A 260 2.16 -4.14 1.50
C VAL A 260 3.11 -3.45 0.51
N ILE A 261 4.31 -3.05 0.97
CA ILE A 261 5.31 -2.46 0.09
C ILE A 261 5.73 -3.48 -0.98
N ALA A 262 6.04 -4.71 -0.57
CA ALA A 262 6.51 -5.73 -1.49
C ALA A 262 5.92 -7.11 -1.19
N ARG A 263 5.82 -7.93 -2.22
CA ARG A 263 5.49 -9.35 -2.08
C ARG A 263 6.59 -10.26 -2.62
N VAL A 264 6.82 -11.35 -1.93
CA VAL A 264 7.74 -12.40 -2.38
C VAL A 264 7.05 -13.22 -3.46
N ARG A 265 7.73 -13.44 -4.60
CA ARG A 265 7.27 -14.41 -5.61
C ARG A 265 7.26 -15.81 -5.01
N THR A 266 6.22 -16.57 -5.27
CA THR A 266 6.18 -17.98 -4.90
C THR A 266 6.96 -18.79 -5.93
N ALA A 267 7.44 -19.99 -5.55
CA ALA A 267 8.18 -20.85 -6.48
C ALA A 267 7.39 -21.23 -7.77
N ARG A 268 6.06 -21.07 -7.74
CA ARG A 268 5.18 -21.29 -8.91
C ARG A 268 5.12 -20.12 -9.88
N GLU A 269 5.63 -18.97 -9.49
CA GLU A 269 5.68 -17.74 -10.29
C GLU A 269 7.09 -17.49 -10.87
N LEU A 270 8.04 -18.39 -10.62
CA LEU A 270 9.36 -18.31 -11.24
C LEU A 270 9.31 -19.03 -12.59
N PRO A 271 9.82 -18.43 -13.69
CA PRO A 271 9.95 -19.14 -14.96
C PRO A 271 10.84 -20.37 -14.76
N MET A 272 10.43 -21.51 -15.35
CA MET A 272 11.24 -22.74 -15.38
C MET A 272 12.43 -22.57 -16.32
#